data_95cba55111775f5d3a59c5b8cf530224
#
_entry.id   95cba55111775f5d3a59c5b8cf530224
#
_cell.length_a   1.000
_cell.length_b   1.000
_cell.length_c   1.000
_cell.angle_alpha   90.00
_cell.angle_beta   90.00
_cell.angle_gamma   90.00
#
_symmetry.space_group_name_H-M   'P 1'
#
loop_
_entity.id
_entity.type
_entity.pdbx_description
1 polymer ?
#
loop_
_entity_poly.entity_id
_entity_poly.type
_entity_poly.pdbx_seq_one_letter_code
_entity_poly.pdbx_strand_id
1 'polypeptide(L)'
;MPLLHEQRGHVAILTLSRPEARNAWGEDYNDGLKELLPQLEEDRNVRVVILTGDDRGGAFSAGANIKDPKTHTSASIADAIEALPKRRRHQAFNLLTDFAKPVIAAVNGYAVGIGCIATYCCDLIVASEKAEWRLPQVGLGILPAQGGTVRLSRWVGRGIAMRVAMGFPLKAEEAYRAGLAQWLVPHDELMVKAMEVAEHVASLPPLATRLAKEAVNFGLDVPLREAANADLYRFMALELTEDKAESHQAWRERRKPQIKGR
;
A
#
# COMPACT_ATOMS: atom_id res chain seq x y z
N MET A 1 9.89 9.83 15.91
CA MET A 1 9.54 8.52 15.34
C MET A 1 10.16 8.44 13.95
N PRO A 2 10.61 7.29 13.47
CA PRO A 2 11.18 7.18 12.13
C PRO A 2 10.10 7.10 11.01
N LEU A 3 8.83 7.00 11.34
CA LEU A 3 7.73 7.23 10.41
C LEU A 3 7.32 8.70 10.50
N LEU A 4 7.65 9.46 9.46
CA LEU A 4 7.30 10.88 9.38
C LEU A 4 5.92 11.01 8.74
N HIS A 5 5.15 11.99 9.21
CA HIS A 5 3.82 12.32 8.68
C HIS A 5 3.81 13.80 8.26
N GLU A 6 3.35 14.04 7.04
CA GLU A 6 3.08 15.36 6.49
C GLU A 6 1.70 15.33 5.82
N GLN A 7 0.94 16.43 5.90
CA GLN A 7 -0.33 16.55 5.19
C GLN A 7 -0.28 17.72 4.20
N ARG A 8 -0.65 17.45 2.95
CA ARG A 8 -0.81 18.43 1.87
C ARG A 8 -2.22 18.39 1.32
N GLY A 9 -3.04 19.35 1.65
CA GLY A 9 -4.46 19.34 1.30
C GLY A 9 -5.16 18.09 1.82
N HIS A 10 -5.69 17.27 0.94
CA HIS A 10 -6.38 16.02 1.26
C HIS A 10 -5.46 14.77 1.22
N VAL A 11 -4.17 14.96 1.04
CA VAL A 11 -3.17 13.87 0.93
C VAL A 11 -2.31 13.82 2.19
N ALA A 12 -2.28 12.69 2.88
CA ALA A 12 -1.32 12.41 3.94
C ALA A 12 -0.10 11.69 3.35
N ILE A 13 1.10 12.13 3.67
CA ILE A 13 2.35 11.53 3.22
C ILE A 13 3.04 10.89 4.42
N LEU A 14 3.24 9.58 4.35
CA LEU A 14 3.97 8.80 5.33
C LEU A 14 5.34 8.44 4.76
N THR A 15 6.40 8.88 5.43
CA THR A 15 7.77 8.63 4.98
C THR A 15 8.50 7.70 5.97
N LEU A 16 8.96 6.56 5.46
CA LEU A 16 9.86 5.66 6.18
C LEU A 16 11.24 6.32 6.26
N SER A 17 11.61 6.89 7.41
CA SER A 17 12.83 7.69 7.56
C SER A 17 13.80 7.07 8.56
N ARG A 18 14.69 6.24 8.05
CA ARG A 18 15.89 5.70 8.69
C ARG A 18 16.98 5.61 7.62
N PRO A 19 17.41 6.78 7.08
CA PRO A 19 18.32 6.82 5.93
C PRO A 19 19.66 6.14 6.19
N GLU A 20 20.19 6.20 7.41
CA GLU A 20 21.45 5.56 7.84
C GLU A 20 21.41 4.01 7.73
N ALA A 21 20.21 3.43 7.72
CA ALA A 21 19.98 2.01 7.54
C ALA A 21 19.14 1.71 6.29
N ARG A 22 19.16 2.58 5.29
CA ARG A 22 18.38 2.45 4.04
C ARG A 22 16.90 2.19 4.29
N ASN A 23 16.32 2.91 5.25
CA ASN A 23 14.93 2.80 5.66
C ASN A 23 14.53 1.38 6.09
N ALA A 24 15.45 0.67 6.79
CA ALA A 24 15.19 -0.67 7.29
C ALA A 24 13.97 -0.69 8.23
N TRP A 25 13.10 -1.67 8.06
CA TRP A 25 11.83 -1.82 8.73
C TRP A 25 12.00 -2.37 10.14
N GLY A 26 11.73 -1.56 11.15
CA GLY A 26 11.71 -1.93 12.55
C GLY A 26 10.28 -2.01 13.10
N GLU A 27 10.16 -2.43 14.38
CA GLU A 27 8.88 -2.49 15.08
C GLU A 27 8.26 -1.10 15.27
N ASP A 28 9.09 -0.07 15.34
CA ASP A 28 8.70 1.34 15.39
C ASP A 28 7.90 1.81 14.15
N TYR A 29 8.17 1.26 12.95
CA TYR A 29 7.31 1.51 11.79
C TYR A 29 5.95 0.82 11.94
N ASN A 30 5.93 -0.41 12.46
CA ASN A 30 4.68 -1.11 12.74
C ASN A 30 3.84 -0.34 13.76
N ASP A 31 4.46 0.12 14.85
CA ASP A 31 3.78 0.87 15.89
C ASP A 31 3.30 2.24 15.38
N GLY A 32 4.13 2.93 14.58
CA GLY A 32 3.72 4.18 13.94
C GLY A 32 2.53 4.01 12.99
N LEU A 33 2.50 2.94 12.17
CA LEU A 33 1.36 2.67 11.30
C LEU A 33 0.10 2.31 12.10
N LYS A 34 0.22 1.52 13.17
CA LYS A 34 -0.91 1.18 14.05
C LYS A 34 -1.49 2.42 14.75
N GLU A 35 -0.67 3.40 15.07
CA GLU A 35 -1.11 4.66 15.67
C GLU A 35 -1.72 5.61 14.65
N LEU A 36 -1.05 5.81 13.51
CA LEU A 36 -1.44 6.84 12.53
C LEU A 36 -2.59 6.42 11.63
N LEU A 37 -2.63 5.18 11.14
CA LEU A 37 -3.65 4.78 10.17
C LEU A 37 -5.09 4.93 10.70
N PRO A 38 -5.43 4.52 11.95
CA PRO A 38 -6.77 4.78 12.47
C PRO A 38 -7.12 6.27 12.57
N GLN A 39 -6.16 7.12 12.97
CA GLN A 39 -6.36 8.57 13.06
C GLN A 39 -6.61 9.17 11.68
N LEU A 40 -5.82 8.76 10.67
CA LEU A 40 -5.98 9.19 9.28
C LEU A 40 -7.29 8.65 8.66
N GLU A 41 -7.77 7.50 9.11
CA GLU A 41 -9.04 6.95 8.65
C GLU A 41 -10.24 7.77 9.13
N GLU A 42 -10.21 8.24 10.37
CA GLU A 42 -11.25 9.09 10.98
C GLU A 42 -11.20 10.53 10.48
N ASP A 43 -10.03 11.04 10.10
CA ASP A 43 -9.90 12.44 9.64
C ASP A 43 -10.53 12.62 8.25
N ARG A 44 -11.67 13.31 8.19
CA ARG A 44 -12.40 13.61 6.94
C ARG A 44 -11.62 14.50 5.97
N ASN A 45 -10.60 15.22 6.44
CA ASN A 45 -9.76 16.02 5.57
C ASN A 45 -8.75 15.16 4.79
N VAL A 46 -8.38 13.99 5.29
CA VAL A 46 -7.53 13.04 4.58
C VAL A 46 -8.41 12.17 3.67
N ARG A 47 -8.08 12.09 2.39
CA ARG A 47 -8.77 11.28 1.38
C ARG A 47 -7.88 10.21 0.76
N VAL A 48 -6.56 10.42 0.78
CA VAL A 48 -5.53 9.52 0.20
C VAL A 48 -4.29 9.53 1.06
N VAL A 49 -3.59 8.41 1.12
CA VAL A 49 -2.28 8.28 1.77
C VAL A 49 -1.23 7.96 0.72
N ILE A 50 -0.07 8.63 0.78
CA ILE A 50 1.15 8.23 0.08
C ILE A 50 2.10 7.60 1.09
N LEU A 51 2.65 6.43 0.79
CA LEU A 51 3.72 5.78 1.54
C LEU A 51 4.99 5.80 0.70
N THR A 52 6.09 6.35 1.24
CA THR A 52 7.38 6.43 0.54
C THR A 52 8.56 6.20 1.47
N GLY A 53 9.74 5.97 0.93
CA GLY A 53 11.00 5.94 1.68
C GLY A 53 11.68 7.31 1.68
N ASP A 54 12.40 7.63 2.77
CA ASP A 54 13.30 8.79 2.80
C ASP A 54 14.38 8.63 1.74
N ASP A 55 14.44 9.55 0.80
CA ASP A 55 15.29 9.46 -0.38
C ASP A 55 16.79 9.46 -0.04
N ARG A 56 17.17 10.08 1.08
CA ARG A 56 18.54 10.04 1.61
C ARG A 56 19.02 8.61 1.88
N GLY A 57 18.11 7.66 2.10
CA GLY A 57 18.43 6.25 2.29
C GLY A 57 18.68 5.48 0.98
N GLY A 58 18.35 6.04 -0.17
CA GLY A 58 18.49 5.40 -1.48
C GLY A 58 17.66 4.12 -1.64
N ALA A 59 16.60 3.98 -0.86
CA ALA A 59 15.70 2.84 -0.85
C ALA A 59 14.30 3.26 -0.38
N PHE A 60 13.29 2.55 -0.83
CA PHE A 60 11.98 2.57 -0.19
C PHE A 60 12.10 1.93 1.21
N SER A 61 12.61 0.70 1.26
CA SER A 61 13.03 0.03 2.49
C SER A 61 13.94 -1.16 2.17
N ALA A 62 15.07 -1.24 2.85
CA ALA A 62 16.03 -2.35 2.72
C ALA A 62 15.56 -3.67 3.38
N GLY A 63 14.32 -3.74 3.87
CA GLY A 63 13.78 -4.91 4.54
C GLY A 63 13.89 -4.85 6.05
N ALA A 64 13.70 -5.99 6.71
CA ALA A 64 13.69 -6.05 8.17
C ALA A 64 15.01 -5.51 8.78
N ASN A 65 14.88 -4.72 9.83
CA ASN A 65 16.02 -4.26 10.62
C ASN A 65 16.54 -5.42 11.48
N ILE A 66 17.45 -6.20 10.91
CA ILE A 66 18.06 -7.38 11.59
C ILE A 66 18.90 -6.99 12.83
N LYS A 67 19.21 -5.72 13.02
CA LYS A 67 19.91 -5.22 14.21
C LYS A 67 18.95 -4.87 15.36
N ASP A 68 17.65 -4.84 15.11
CA ASP A 68 16.65 -4.61 16.14
C ASP A 68 16.44 -5.89 16.96
N PRO A 69 16.73 -5.89 18.27
CA PRO A 69 16.56 -7.07 19.12
C PRO A 69 15.11 -7.56 19.19
N LYS A 70 14.11 -6.72 18.89
CA LYS A 70 12.70 -7.12 18.80
C LYS A 70 12.37 -7.90 17.52
N THR A 71 13.24 -7.89 16.54
CA THR A 71 13.06 -8.61 15.27
C THR A 71 13.29 -10.12 15.42
N HIS A 72 13.85 -10.59 16.54
CA HIS A 72 14.30 -11.97 16.74
C HIS A 72 13.41 -12.77 17.70
N THR A 73 12.97 -13.82 17.21
CA THR A 73 12.90 -15.27 17.39
C THR A 73 12.26 -15.75 18.68
N SER A 74 11.21 -16.54 18.47
CA SER A 74 10.73 -17.49 19.47
C SER A 74 11.86 -18.45 19.83
N ALA A 75 12.07 -18.75 21.11
CA ALA A 75 13.12 -19.63 21.61
C ALA A 75 12.91 -21.10 21.18
N SER A 76 11.66 -21.44 20.83
CA SER A 76 11.26 -22.77 20.36
C SER A 76 10.15 -22.68 19.31
N ILE A 77 9.88 -23.79 18.62
CA ILE A 77 8.73 -23.93 17.70
C ILE A 77 7.41 -23.74 18.46
N ALA A 78 7.33 -24.24 19.70
CA ALA A 78 6.13 -24.08 20.54
C ALA A 78 5.84 -22.59 20.81
N ASP A 79 6.86 -21.82 21.23
CA ASP A 79 6.74 -20.38 21.46
C ASP A 79 6.33 -19.63 20.17
N ALA A 80 6.87 -20.08 19.03
CA ALA A 80 6.51 -19.50 17.74
C ALA A 80 5.02 -19.72 17.42
N ILE A 81 4.51 -20.93 17.65
CA ILE A 81 3.10 -21.28 17.41
C ILE A 81 2.20 -20.51 18.37
N GLU A 82 2.55 -20.44 19.65
CA GLU A 82 1.79 -19.67 20.64
C GLU A 82 1.74 -18.17 20.33
N ALA A 83 2.80 -17.62 19.75
CA ALA A 83 2.86 -16.22 19.34
C ALA A 83 2.02 -15.91 18.09
N LEU A 84 1.67 -16.89 17.25
CA LEU A 84 0.95 -16.69 15.98
C LEU A 84 -0.35 -15.91 16.12
N PRO A 85 -1.26 -16.16 17.10
CA PRO A 85 -2.50 -15.40 17.23
C PRO A 85 -2.26 -13.91 17.52
N LYS A 86 -1.22 -13.60 18.32
CA LYS A 86 -0.82 -12.22 18.60
C LYS A 86 -0.25 -11.55 17.34
N ARG A 87 0.66 -12.23 16.65
CA ARG A 87 1.25 -11.73 15.40
C ARG A 87 0.21 -11.46 14.32
N ARG A 88 -0.80 -12.32 14.16
CA ARG A 88 -1.89 -12.11 13.19
C ARG A 88 -2.72 -10.85 13.51
N ARG A 89 -3.05 -10.61 14.78
CA ARG A 89 -3.87 -9.45 15.19
C ARG A 89 -3.15 -8.11 15.07
N HIS A 90 -1.82 -8.11 15.11
CA HIS A 90 -1.00 -6.91 15.13
C HIS A 90 -0.19 -6.67 13.85
N GLN A 91 -0.63 -7.22 12.70
CA GLN A 91 0.05 -7.03 11.44
C GLN A 91 -0.27 -5.64 10.86
N ALA A 92 0.71 -4.73 10.88
CA ALA A 92 0.60 -3.41 10.25
C ALA A 92 0.23 -3.47 8.75
N PHE A 93 0.59 -4.55 8.07
CA PHE A 93 0.24 -4.77 6.65
C PHE A 93 -1.23 -5.06 6.41
N ASN A 94 -1.93 -5.72 7.36
CA ASN A 94 -3.38 -5.85 7.26
C ASN A 94 -4.04 -4.47 7.42
N LEU A 95 -3.52 -3.62 8.33
CA LEU A 95 -4.03 -2.25 8.46
C LEU A 95 -3.87 -1.44 7.17
N LEU A 96 -2.76 -1.60 6.43
CA LEU A 96 -2.58 -0.95 5.12
C LEU A 96 -3.57 -1.47 4.07
N THR A 97 -3.76 -2.79 4.02
CA THR A 97 -4.67 -3.42 3.05
C THR A 97 -6.14 -3.07 3.35
N ASP A 98 -6.50 -3.12 4.63
CA ASP A 98 -7.89 -2.93 5.11
C ASP A 98 -8.22 -1.45 5.32
N PHE A 99 -7.23 -0.55 5.19
CA PHE A 99 -7.42 0.88 5.32
C PHE A 99 -8.47 1.38 4.33
N ALA A 100 -9.51 2.06 4.81
CA ALA A 100 -10.67 2.40 3.99
C ALA A 100 -10.37 3.40 2.87
N LYS A 101 -9.30 4.20 2.99
CA LYS A 101 -8.92 5.19 1.99
C LYS A 101 -7.83 4.63 1.06
N PRO A 102 -7.71 5.10 -0.18
CA PRO A 102 -6.64 4.68 -1.08
C PRO A 102 -5.25 4.97 -0.53
N VAL A 103 -4.34 4.00 -0.69
CA VAL A 103 -2.92 4.12 -0.34
C VAL A 103 -2.08 3.97 -1.60
N ILE A 104 -1.21 4.93 -1.84
CA ILE A 104 -0.29 4.96 -2.98
C ILE A 104 1.13 4.70 -2.48
N ALA A 105 1.80 3.68 -2.98
CA ALA A 105 3.23 3.52 -2.75
C ALA A 105 4.03 4.33 -3.78
N ALA A 106 4.84 5.28 -3.31
CA ALA A 106 5.83 5.98 -4.13
C ALA A 106 7.20 5.31 -3.89
N VAL A 107 7.58 4.42 -4.82
CA VAL A 107 8.76 3.54 -4.63
C VAL A 107 9.99 4.21 -5.22
N ASN A 108 10.78 4.84 -4.35
CA ASN A 108 11.94 5.68 -4.71
C ASN A 108 13.23 4.89 -4.97
N GLY A 109 13.28 3.60 -4.64
CA GLY A 109 14.47 2.77 -4.80
C GLY A 109 14.22 1.32 -4.42
N TYR A 110 15.20 0.68 -3.78
CA TYR A 110 15.09 -0.71 -3.36
C TYR A 110 13.93 -0.94 -2.39
N ALA A 111 13.04 -1.86 -2.73
CA ALA A 111 12.03 -2.43 -1.84
C ALA A 111 12.43 -3.90 -1.59
N VAL A 112 12.89 -4.23 -0.37
CA VAL A 112 13.45 -5.54 -0.06
C VAL A 112 12.63 -6.23 1.02
N GLY A 113 12.33 -7.49 0.84
CA GLY A 113 11.67 -8.33 1.84
C GLY A 113 10.36 -7.72 2.35
N ILE A 114 10.34 -7.30 3.62
CA ILE A 114 9.18 -6.65 4.24
C ILE A 114 8.84 -5.32 3.58
N GLY A 115 9.82 -4.59 3.03
CA GLY A 115 9.60 -3.39 2.22
C GLY A 115 8.84 -3.69 0.92
N CYS A 116 9.13 -4.82 0.25
CA CYS A 116 8.32 -5.30 -0.87
C CYS A 116 6.87 -5.50 -0.46
N ILE A 117 6.67 -6.22 0.66
CA ILE A 117 5.33 -6.59 1.14
C ILE A 117 4.51 -5.35 1.44
N ALA A 118 5.11 -4.31 2.01
CA ALA A 118 4.45 -3.03 2.25
C ALA A 118 3.90 -2.42 0.95
N THR A 119 4.66 -2.47 -0.16
CA THR A 119 4.18 -1.95 -1.45
C THR A 119 3.02 -2.78 -2.02
N TYR A 120 3.02 -4.10 -1.79
CA TYR A 120 1.92 -4.99 -2.25
C TYR A 120 0.62 -4.81 -1.46
N CYS A 121 0.69 -4.18 -0.30
CA CYS A 121 -0.46 -3.83 0.52
C CYS A 121 -1.06 -2.46 0.19
N CYS A 122 -0.40 -1.68 -0.67
CA CYS A 122 -0.93 -0.43 -1.20
C CYS A 122 -1.85 -0.70 -2.42
N ASP A 123 -2.68 0.27 -2.75
CA ASP A 123 -3.68 0.13 -3.83
C ASP A 123 -3.11 0.51 -5.21
N LEU A 124 -2.19 1.45 -5.23
CA LEU A 124 -1.52 1.94 -6.43
C LEU A 124 -0.02 2.09 -6.17
N ILE A 125 0.79 1.90 -7.21
CA ILE A 125 2.24 2.03 -7.11
C ILE A 125 2.75 2.95 -8.21
N VAL A 126 3.42 4.04 -7.80
CA VAL A 126 4.25 4.89 -8.66
C VAL A 126 5.70 4.48 -8.42
N ALA A 127 6.37 4.05 -9.46
CA ALA A 127 7.75 3.60 -9.40
C ALA A 127 8.72 4.63 -9.98
N SER A 128 9.79 4.90 -9.25
CA SER A 128 11.00 5.49 -9.83
C SER A 128 11.69 4.49 -10.75
N GLU A 129 12.37 4.95 -11.78
CA GLU A 129 13.27 4.12 -12.60
C GLU A 129 14.34 3.38 -11.80
N LYS A 130 14.67 3.87 -10.60
CA LYS A 130 15.59 3.23 -9.65
C LYS A 130 14.94 2.17 -8.77
N ALA A 131 13.62 1.98 -8.87
CA ALA A 131 12.91 1.02 -8.04
C ALA A 131 13.29 -0.42 -8.40
N GLU A 132 13.43 -1.25 -7.38
CA GLU A 132 13.70 -2.67 -7.55
C GLU A 132 13.12 -3.46 -6.38
N TRP A 133 12.35 -4.50 -6.67
CA TRP A 133 11.75 -5.39 -5.68
C TRP A 133 12.57 -6.68 -5.53
N ARG A 134 12.84 -7.06 -4.29
CA ARG A 134 13.60 -8.28 -3.93
C ARG A 134 12.97 -9.02 -2.77
N LEU A 135 12.83 -10.34 -2.91
CA LEU A 135 12.41 -11.24 -1.83
C LEU A 135 13.55 -12.24 -1.52
N PRO A 136 14.55 -11.87 -0.69
CA PRO A 136 15.71 -12.70 -0.44
C PRO A 136 15.45 -13.86 0.55
N GLN A 137 14.24 -13.98 1.09
CA GLN A 137 13.91 -14.82 2.24
C GLN A 137 14.22 -16.31 2.02
N VAL A 138 13.97 -16.85 0.82
CA VAL A 138 14.24 -18.27 0.54
C VAL A 138 15.73 -18.58 0.62
N GLY A 139 16.59 -17.66 0.17
CA GLY A 139 18.04 -17.76 0.34
C GLY A 139 18.51 -17.70 1.80
N LEU A 140 17.66 -17.21 2.71
CA LEU A 140 17.88 -17.18 4.15
C LEU A 140 17.21 -18.38 4.87
N GLY A 141 16.66 -19.35 4.14
CA GLY A 141 15.98 -20.52 4.71
C GLY A 141 14.59 -20.22 5.30
N ILE A 142 13.98 -19.06 4.97
CA ILE A 142 12.67 -18.68 5.45
C ILE A 142 11.75 -18.26 4.29
N LEU A 143 10.45 -18.13 4.56
CA LEU A 143 9.44 -17.72 3.58
C LEU A 143 9.16 -16.22 3.69
N PRO A 144 8.87 -15.50 2.58
CA PRO A 144 8.27 -14.18 2.62
C PRO A 144 6.86 -14.25 3.23
N ALA A 145 6.79 -14.11 4.57
CA ALA A 145 5.55 -14.16 5.33
C ALA A 145 4.65 -12.95 5.06
N GLN A 146 3.54 -12.82 5.79
CA GLN A 146 2.62 -11.67 5.70
C GLN A 146 2.04 -11.40 4.30
N GLY A 147 1.91 -12.46 3.50
CA GLY A 147 1.37 -12.39 2.16
C GLY A 147 2.39 -12.07 1.06
N GLY A 148 3.69 -12.02 1.35
CA GLY A 148 4.71 -11.63 0.37
C GLY A 148 4.71 -12.45 -0.91
N THR A 149 4.44 -13.75 -0.84
CA THR A 149 4.31 -14.63 -2.02
C THR A 149 2.94 -14.52 -2.67
N VAL A 150 1.88 -14.58 -1.87
CA VAL A 150 0.50 -14.68 -2.39
C VAL A 150 -0.05 -13.34 -2.89
N ARG A 151 0.33 -12.22 -2.27
CA ARG A 151 -0.05 -10.88 -2.78
C ARG A 151 0.64 -10.60 -4.11
N LEU A 152 1.95 -10.87 -4.21
CA LEU A 152 2.68 -10.64 -5.45
C LEU A 152 2.09 -11.45 -6.62
N SER A 153 1.68 -12.70 -6.40
CA SER A 153 1.09 -13.52 -7.46
C SER A 153 -0.25 -12.98 -7.99
N ARG A 154 -0.98 -12.23 -7.16
CA ARG A 154 -2.21 -11.53 -7.58
C ARG A 154 -1.93 -10.29 -8.41
N TRP A 155 -0.81 -9.62 -8.16
CA TRP A 155 -0.38 -8.46 -8.95
C TRP A 155 0.18 -8.85 -10.32
N VAL A 156 1.10 -9.82 -10.36
CA VAL A 156 1.95 -10.07 -11.56
C VAL A 156 1.80 -11.48 -12.12
N GLY A 157 0.87 -12.24 -11.60
CA GLY A 157 0.67 -13.63 -11.98
C GLY A 157 1.77 -14.58 -11.44
N ARG A 158 1.52 -15.89 -11.58
CA ARG A 158 2.30 -16.95 -10.96
C ARG A 158 3.77 -16.98 -11.41
N GLY A 159 4.05 -16.75 -12.69
CA GLY A 159 5.41 -16.91 -13.25
C GLY A 159 6.40 -15.90 -12.67
N ILE A 160 6.06 -14.61 -12.72
CA ILE A 160 6.90 -13.54 -12.20
C ILE A 160 6.98 -13.63 -10.67
N ALA A 161 5.86 -13.90 -9.99
CA ALA A 161 5.87 -14.06 -8.54
C ALA A 161 6.78 -15.21 -8.08
N MET A 162 6.76 -16.35 -8.78
CA MET A 162 7.65 -17.50 -8.49
C MET A 162 9.12 -17.10 -8.66
N ARG A 163 9.46 -16.41 -9.75
CA ARG A 163 10.82 -15.95 -10.01
C ARG A 163 11.33 -15.02 -8.89
N VAL A 164 10.52 -14.03 -8.49
CA VAL A 164 10.88 -13.10 -7.42
C VAL A 164 10.98 -13.81 -6.07
N ALA A 165 10.07 -14.75 -5.78
CA ALA A 165 10.10 -15.56 -4.56
C ALA A 165 11.37 -16.45 -4.49
N MET A 166 11.92 -16.86 -5.63
CA MET A 166 13.21 -17.58 -5.71
C MET A 166 14.44 -16.64 -5.63
N GLY A 167 14.25 -15.37 -5.30
CA GLY A 167 15.32 -14.41 -5.02
C GLY A 167 15.79 -13.60 -6.23
N PHE A 168 15.21 -13.77 -7.42
CA PHE A 168 15.54 -12.95 -8.57
C PHE A 168 14.92 -11.55 -8.42
N PRO A 169 15.66 -10.48 -8.75
CA PRO A 169 15.12 -9.12 -8.66
C PRO A 169 14.04 -8.87 -9.71
N LEU A 170 13.11 -7.98 -9.37
CA LEU A 170 12.14 -7.39 -10.29
C LEU A 170 12.45 -5.90 -10.42
N LYS A 171 13.01 -5.48 -11.55
CA LYS A 171 13.38 -4.09 -11.81
C LYS A 171 12.18 -3.23 -12.19
N ALA A 172 12.29 -1.92 -12.05
CA ALA A 172 11.22 -0.95 -12.25
C ALA A 172 10.48 -1.11 -13.59
N GLU A 173 11.22 -1.21 -14.70
CA GLU A 173 10.64 -1.34 -16.03
C GLU A 173 9.85 -2.66 -16.19
N GLU A 174 10.38 -3.75 -15.65
CA GLU A 174 9.70 -5.04 -15.69
C GLU A 174 8.47 -5.03 -14.76
N ALA A 175 8.58 -4.42 -13.58
CA ALA A 175 7.46 -4.24 -12.66
C ALA A 175 6.32 -3.44 -13.29
N TYR A 176 6.64 -2.39 -14.04
CA TYR A 176 5.68 -1.61 -14.80
C TYR A 176 5.02 -2.44 -15.91
N ARG A 177 5.81 -3.15 -16.73
CA ARG A 177 5.27 -4.02 -17.80
C ARG A 177 4.42 -5.19 -17.23
N ALA A 178 4.76 -5.67 -16.06
CA ALA A 178 4.04 -6.74 -15.37
C ALA A 178 2.76 -6.28 -14.65
N GLY A 179 2.52 -4.97 -14.57
CA GLY A 179 1.34 -4.39 -13.90
C GLY A 179 1.50 -4.24 -12.38
N LEU A 180 2.68 -4.50 -11.82
CA LEU A 180 2.92 -4.20 -10.40
C LEU A 180 2.92 -2.70 -10.14
N ALA A 181 3.63 -1.92 -10.96
CA ALA A 181 3.57 -0.46 -10.92
C ALA A 181 2.66 0.05 -12.05
N GLN A 182 1.83 1.04 -11.74
CA GLN A 182 0.92 1.65 -12.72
C GLN A 182 1.56 2.85 -13.43
N TRP A 183 2.59 3.44 -12.82
CA TRP A 183 3.39 4.52 -13.40
C TRP A 183 4.87 4.24 -13.17
N LEU A 184 5.67 4.55 -14.18
CA LEU A 184 7.13 4.52 -14.14
C LEU A 184 7.65 5.90 -14.58
N VAL A 185 8.44 6.54 -13.74
CA VAL A 185 8.92 7.91 -13.98
C VAL A 185 10.42 8.04 -13.63
N PRO A 186 11.11 9.08 -14.16
CA PRO A 186 12.42 9.46 -13.67
C PRO A 186 12.41 9.68 -12.15
N HIS A 187 13.53 9.43 -11.50
CA HIS A 187 13.60 9.43 -10.04
C HIS A 187 13.21 10.77 -9.40
N ASP A 188 13.63 11.87 -9.99
CA ASP A 188 13.35 13.23 -9.56
C ASP A 188 11.87 13.65 -9.76
N GLU A 189 11.14 12.95 -10.62
CA GLU A 189 9.71 13.18 -10.87
C GLU A 189 8.80 12.30 -9.98
N LEU A 190 9.35 11.36 -9.20
CA LEU A 190 8.57 10.38 -8.44
C LEU A 190 7.49 11.02 -7.56
N MET A 191 7.89 11.95 -6.69
CA MET A 191 6.94 12.57 -5.77
C MET A 191 5.98 13.53 -6.45
N VAL A 192 6.39 14.14 -7.57
CA VAL A 192 5.50 14.97 -8.41
C VAL A 192 4.38 14.10 -8.97
N LYS A 193 4.73 12.95 -9.58
CA LYS A 193 3.74 12.03 -10.12
C LYS A 193 2.87 11.39 -9.02
N ALA A 194 3.46 11.00 -7.90
CA ALA A 194 2.69 10.44 -6.78
C ALA A 194 1.66 11.44 -6.23
N MET A 195 2.03 12.73 -6.11
CA MET A 195 1.11 13.79 -5.72
C MET A 195 0.03 14.03 -6.77
N GLU A 196 0.37 14.08 -8.07
CA GLU A 196 -0.61 14.20 -9.17
C GLU A 196 -1.68 13.09 -9.09
N VAL A 197 -1.24 11.84 -8.92
CA VAL A 197 -2.14 10.68 -8.78
C VAL A 197 -2.99 10.80 -7.50
N ALA A 198 -2.36 11.18 -6.37
CA ALA A 198 -3.07 11.35 -5.10
C ALA A 198 -4.11 12.47 -5.16
N GLU A 199 -3.78 13.62 -5.75
CA GLU A 199 -4.70 14.74 -5.91
C GLU A 199 -5.87 14.39 -6.84
N HIS A 200 -5.60 13.64 -7.92
CA HIS A 200 -6.66 13.09 -8.77
C HIS A 200 -7.62 12.22 -7.95
N VAL A 201 -7.11 11.24 -7.22
CA VAL A 201 -7.94 10.34 -6.38
C VAL A 201 -8.67 11.14 -5.29
N ALA A 202 -7.99 12.08 -4.64
CA ALA A 202 -8.60 12.94 -3.61
C ALA A 202 -9.71 13.85 -4.14
N SER A 203 -9.73 14.15 -5.44
CA SER A 203 -10.77 14.94 -6.10
C SER A 203 -12.07 14.18 -6.33
N LEU A 204 -12.03 12.84 -6.25
CA LEU A 204 -13.18 11.97 -6.45
C LEU A 204 -14.06 11.90 -5.18
N PRO A 205 -15.35 11.51 -5.29
CA PRO A 205 -16.21 11.26 -4.15
C PRO A 205 -15.61 10.21 -3.21
N PRO A 206 -15.29 10.53 -1.95
CA PRO A 206 -14.55 9.64 -1.07
C PRO A 206 -15.29 8.35 -0.69
N LEU A 207 -16.63 8.38 -0.61
CA LEU A 207 -17.42 7.16 -0.38
C LEU A 207 -17.34 6.21 -1.60
N ALA A 208 -17.34 6.77 -2.81
CA ALA A 208 -17.22 5.98 -4.03
C ALA A 208 -15.82 5.37 -4.18
N THR A 209 -14.76 6.13 -3.89
CA THR A 209 -13.38 5.60 -3.92
C THR A 209 -13.17 4.51 -2.89
N ARG A 210 -13.71 4.67 -1.68
CA ARG A 210 -13.68 3.65 -0.63
C ARG A 210 -14.36 2.35 -1.09
N LEU A 211 -15.60 2.43 -1.57
CA LEU A 211 -16.35 1.25 -1.98
C LEU A 211 -15.75 0.59 -3.24
N ALA A 212 -15.15 1.37 -4.15
CA ALA A 212 -14.42 0.82 -5.29
C ALA A 212 -13.18 0.03 -4.85
N LYS A 213 -12.37 0.55 -3.91
CA LYS A 213 -11.26 -0.18 -3.31
C LYS A 213 -11.73 -1.48 -2.66
N GLU A 214 -12.77 -1.40 -1.83
CA GLU A 214 -13.35 -2.57 -1.16
C GLU A 214 -13.85 -3.60 -2.18
N ALA A 215 -14.53 -3.18 -3.25
CA ALA A 215 -15.04 -4.07 -4.29
C ALA A 215 -13.92 -4.81 -5.02
N VAL A 216 -12.84 -4.11 -5.40
CA VAL A 216 -11.68 -4.73 -6.04
C VAL A 216 -11.02 -5.76 -5.11
N ASN A 217 -10.77 -5.40 -3.86
CA ASN A 217 -10.13 -6.30 -2.88
C ASN A 217 -11.01 -7.53 -2.59
N PHE A 218 -12.31 -7.32 -2.37
CA PHE A 218 -13.28 -8.40 -2.14
C PHE A 218 -13.37 -9.34 -3.34
N GLY A 219 -13.38 -8.80 -4.56
CA GLY A 219 -13.45 -9.60 -5.78
C GLY A 219 -12.26 -10.53 -6.02
N LEU A 220 -11.12 -10.26 -5.39
CA LEU A 220 -9.95 -11.15 -5.43
C LEU A 220 -10.07 -12.37 -4.51
N ASP A 221 -10.99 -12.36 -3.55
CA ASP A 221 -11.10 -13.37 -2.50
C ASP A 221 -12.35 -14.27 -2.64
N VAL A 222 -13.31 -13.91 -3.52
CA VAL A 222 -14.56 -14.64 -3.68
C VAL A 222 -14.84 -14.98 -5.16
N PRO A 223 -15.77 -15.92 -5.46
CA PRO A 223 -16.21 -16.17 -6.83
C PRO A 223 -16.79 -14.92 -7.50
N LEU A 224 -16.56 -14.74 -8.79
CA LEU A 224 -17.01 -13.59 -9.58
C LEU A 224 -18.49 -13.23 -9.37
N ARG A 225 -19.37 -14.25 -9.35
CA ARG A 225 -20.81 -14.02 -9.16
C ARG A 225 -21.13 -13.38 -7.81
N GLU A 226 -20.43 -13.78 -6.75
CA GLU A 226 -20.61 -13.22 -5.41
C GLU A 226 -20.10 -11.78 -5.37
N ALA A 227 -18.91 -11.53 -5.94
CA ALA A 227 -18.37 -10.19 -6.06
C ALA A 227 -19.31 -9.24 -6.81
N ALA A 228 -19.80 -9.67 -8.00
CA ALA A 228 -20.71 -8.86 -8.82
C ALA A 228 -22.07 -8.60 -8.13
N ASN A 229 -22.59 -9.54 -7.36
CA ASN A 229 -23.80 -9.33 -6.57
C ASN A 229 -23.55 -8.31 -5.44
N ALA A 230 -22.40 -8.38 -4.76
CA ALA A 230 -22.02 -7.43 -3.71
C ALA A 230 -21.88 -6.00 -4.27
N ASP A 231 -21.42 -5.85 -5.51
CA ASP A 231 -21.28 -4.56 -6.17
C ASP A 231 -22.62 -3.85 -6.39
N LEU A 232 -23.71 -4.62 -6.61
CA LEU A 232 -25.04 -4.03 -6.71
C LEU A 232 -25.45 -3.32 -5.41
N TYR A 233 -25.15 -3.91 -4.25
CA TYR A 233 -25.45 -3.28 -2.95
C TYR A 233 -24.59 -2.03 -2.72
N ARG A 234 -23.30 -2.08 -3.09
CA ARG A 234 -22.41 -0.91 -3.03
C ARG A 234 -22.90 0.21 -3.93
N PHE A 235 -23.29 -0.13 -5.16
CA PHE A 235 -23.86 0.83 -6.10
C PHE A 235 -25.13 1.48 -5.54
N MET A 236 -26.08 0.67 -5.03
CA MET A 236 -27.33 1.20 -4.44
C MET A 236 -27.06 2.12 -3.25
N ALA A 237 -26.06 1.81 -2.41
CA ALA A 237 -25.68 2.68 -1.30
C ALA A 237 -25.17 4.05 -1.80
N LEU A 238 -24.40 4.08 -2.90
CA LEU A 238 -23.88 5.31 -3.49
C LEU A 238 -24.96 6.17 -4.16
N GLU A 239 -26.04 5.56 -4.67
CA GLU A 239 -27.15 6.28 -5.29
C GLU A 239 -27.82 7.30 -4.34
N LEU A 240 -27.70 7.10 -3.03
CA LEU A 240 -28.30 7.94 -2.00
C LEU A 240 -27.38 9.08 -1.52
N THR A 241 -26.15 9.18 -2.05
CA THR A 241 -25.16 10.16 -1.59
C THR A 241 -25.36 11.55 -2.22
N GLU A 242 -25.07 12.61 -1.44
CA GLU A 242 -25.06 13.98 -1.96
C GLU A 242 -24.03 14.15 -3.07
N ASP A 243 -22.85 13.51 -2.91
CA ASP A 243 -21.75 13.59 -3.88
C ASP A 243 -22.13 12.99 -5.25
N LYS A 244 -22.96 11.93 -5.27
CA LYS A 244 -23.48 11.40 -6.53
C LYS A 244 -24.41 12.40 -7.21
N ALA A 245 -25.33 13.01 -6.48
CA ALA A 245 -26.26 14.00 -7.04
C ALA A 245 -25.47 15.22 -7.58
N GLU A 246 -24.52 15.72 -6.80
CA GLU A 246 -23.64 16.84 -7.18
C GLU A 246 -22.79 16.48 -8.42
N SER A 247 -22.19 15.30 -8.45
CA SER A 247 -21.37 14.85 -9.58
C SER A 247 -22.17 14.78 -10.88
N HIS A 248 -23.40 14.30 -10.83
CA HIS A 248 -24.29 14.23 -11.99
C HIS A 248 -24.74 15.64 -12.44
N GLN A 249 -25.01 16.55 -11.51
CA GLN A 249 -25.35 17.93 -11.84
C GLN A 249 -24.14 18.65 -12.45
N ALA A 250 -22.98 18.56 -11.82
CA ALA A 250 -21.75 19.16 -12.31
C ALA A 250 -21.37 18.68 -13.73
N TRP A 251 -21.58 17.39 -14.00
CA TRP A 251 -21.36 16.83 -15.34
C TRP A 251 -22.30 17.43 -16.40
N ARG A 252 -23.60 17.58 -16.07
CA ARG A 252 -24.56 18.23 -16.99
C ARG A 252 -24.20 19.68 -17.25
N GLU A 253 -23.74 20.39 -16.21
CA GLU A 253 -23.36 21.80 -16.24
C GLU A 253 -21.91 22.02 -16.75
N ARG A 254 -21.16 20.95 -17.06
CA ARG A 254 -19.75 20.99 -17.51
C ARG A 254 -18.84 21.77 -16.57
N ARG A 255 -19.04 21.65 -15.27
CA ARG A 255 -18.22 22.25 -14.20
C ARG A 255 -17.56 21.16 -13.33
N LYS A 256 -16.60 21.57 -12.51
CA LYS A 256 -16.05 20.67 -11.49
C LYS A 256 -17.07 20.47 -10.37
N PRO A 257 -17.25 19.22 -9.86
CA PRO A 257 -18.13 18.94 -8.73
C PRO A 257 -17.55 19.48 -7.41
N GLN A 258 -18.44 19.87 -6.49
CA GLN A 258 -18.10 20.26 -5.13
C GLN A 258 -18.31 19.08 -4.19
N ILE A 259 -17.29 18.24 -4.04
CA ILE A 259 -17.34 17.00 -3.29
C ILE A 259 -17.26 17.26 -1.79
N LYS A 260 -18.25 16.74 -1.04
CA LYS A 260 -18.40 16.92 0.42
C LYS A 260 -18.11 15.66 1.23
N GLY A 261 -18.09 14.47 0.61
CA GLY A 261 -17.85 13.20 1.28
C GLY A 261 -19.09 12.67 2.02
N ARG A 262 -20.28 12.90 1.53
CA ARG A 262 -21.53 12.46 2.16
C ARG A 262 -22.67 12.25 1.15
#